data_2cbc01b46cb5529858d32b4c5b46467b
#
_entry.id   2cbc01b46cb5529858d32b4c5b46467b
#
_cell.length_a   1.000
_cell.length_b   1.000
_cell.length_c   1.000
_cell.angle_alpha   90.00
_cell.angle_beta   90.00
_cell.angle_gamma   90.00
#
_symmetry.space_group_name_H-M   'P 1'
#
loop_
_entity.id
_entity.type
_entity.pdbx_description
1 polymer ?
#
loop_
_entity_poly.entity_id
_entity_poly.type
_entity_poly.pdbx_seq_one_letter_code
_entity_poly.pdbx_strand_id
1 'polypeptide(L)'
;MKEPNATHEKAQSFFEGLWKRGDPWELETSEFEQAKYADEISILAGRRYGRALEIGCGIGSFTRLLTGPCDSILALDISPTAIARAHERGLHAVEFREQNIMHFDLERERPWDLIVLNETIYYLGWLYSFFDVAWLATQLFDATATSGRLLMANTCGGLTNYLLRPPIIRTYHDLFVNVAYQTTAERTFRGVKNGVEIEALISVFSKLPA
;
A
#
# COMPACT_ATOMS: atom_id res chain seq x y z
N MET A 1 -20.61 -14.72 -14.19
CA MET A 1 -19.97 -13.43 -13.86
C MET A 1 -20.69 -12.89 -12.63
N LYS A 2 -19.98 -12.65 -11.51
CA LYS A 2 -20.57 -11.90 -10.39
C LYS A 2 -20.81 -10.48 -10.88
N GLU A 3 -21.99 -9.92 -10.64
CA GLU A 3 -22.28 -8.52 -10.96
C GLU A 3 -21.20 -7.63 -10.30
N PRO A 4 -20.74 -6.58 -11.01
CA PRO A 4 -19.81 -5.63 -10.41
C PRO A 4 -20.42 -5.11 -9.10
N ASN A 5 -19.70 -5.26 -8.00
CA ASN A 5 -20.16 -4.74 -6.71
C ASN A 5 -20.19 -3.21 -6.82
N ALA A 6 -21.30 -2.58 -6.45
CA ALA A 6 -21.46 -1.11 -6.48
C ALA A 6 -20.32 -0.37 -5.74
N THR A 7 -19.74 -0.98 -4.72
CA THR A 7 -18.56 -0.45 -4.02
C THR A 7 -17.31 -0.47 -4.90
N HIS A 8 -17.13 -1.53 -5.71
CA HIS A 8 -16.02 -1.60 -6.68
C HIS A 8 -16.11 -0.49 -7.71
N GLU A 9 -17.29 -0.33 -8.33
CA GLU A 9 -17.52 0.72 -9.34
C GLU A 9 -17.30 2.13 -8.78
N LYS A 10 -17.78 2.37 -7.56
CA LYS A 10 -17.57 3.63 -6.84
C LYS A 10 -16.08 3.88 -6.59
N ALA A 11 -15.34 2.87 -6.11
CA ALA A 11 -13.90 2.96 -5.86
C ALA A 11 -13.14 3.25 -7.15
N GLN A 12 -13.38 2.46 -8.20
CA GLN A 12 -12.73 2.61 -9.50
C GLN A 12 -13.02 3.99 -10.10
N SER A 13 -14.29 4.41 -10.14
CA SER A 13 -14.68 5.72 -10.68
C SER A 13 -14.01 6.88 -9.92
N PHE A 14 -13.89 6.77 -8.59
CA PHE A 14 -13.25 7.80 -7.76
C PHE A 14 -11.77 7.93 -8.10
N PHE A 15 -10.99 6.85 -8.04
CA PHE A 15 -9.55 6.89 -8.29
C PHE A 15 -9.24 7.18 -9.76
N GLU A 16 -9.97 6.58 -10.69
CA GLU A 16 -9.85 6.88 -12.12
C GLU A 16 -10.08 8.37 -12.40
N GLY A 17 -11.09 8.97 -11.78
CA GLY A 17 -11.36 10.40 -11.88
C GLY A 17 -10.24 11.28 -11.33
N LEU A 18 -9.51 10.83 -10.30
CA LEU A 18 -8.34 11.51 -9.76
C LEU A 18 -7.16 11.42 -10.74
N TRP A 19 -6.80 10.22 -11.17
CA TRP A 19 -5.65 9.97 -12.04
C TRP A 19 -5.79 10.60 -13.43
N LYS A 20 -6.98 10.72 -13.97
CA LYS A 20 -7.24 11.43 -15.24
C LYS A 20 -6.88 12.93 -15.18
N ARG A 21 -6.87 13.53 -13.99
CA ARG A 21 -6.52 14.94 -13.80
C ARG A 21 -5.01 15.17 -13.60
N GLY A 22 -4.20 14.15 -13.57
CA GLY A 22 -2.75 14.24 -13.37
C GLY A 22 -2.25 13.38 -12.22
N ASP A 23 -1.25 13.86 -11.48
CA ASP A 23 -0.75 13.29 -10.22
C ASP A 23 -1.31 14.11 -9.05
N PRO A 24 -2.45 13.70 -8.47
CA PRO A 24 -3.16 14.50 -7.47
C PRO A 24 -2.42 14.56 -6.12
N TRP A 25 -1.44 13.69 -5.93
CA TRP A 25 -0.65 13.62 -4.69
C TRP A 25 0.79 14.10 -4.88
N GLU A 26 1.16 14.55 -6.08
CA GLU A 26 2.51 15.04 -6.38
C GLU A 26 3.60 13.98 -6.05
N LEU A 27 3.30 12.70 -6.31
CA LEU A 27 4.14 11.56 -5.91
C LEU A 27 5.55 11.63 -6.48
N GLU A 28 5.72 12.30 -7.63
CA GLU A 28 7.02 12.40 -8.31
C GLU A 28 7.73 13.73 -8.08
N THR A 29 6.97 14.78 -7.78
CA THR A 29 7.49 16.16 -7.70
C THR A 29 7.66 16.68 -6.29
N SER A 30 6.96 16.09 -5.32
CA SER A 30 7.03 16.50 -3.92
C SER A 30 8.29 15.96 -3.24
N GLU A 31 9.14 16.85 -2.73
CA GLU A 31 10.31 16.48 -1.93
C GLU A 31 9.90 15.68 -0.67
N PHE A 32 8.75 16.00 -0.09
CA PHE A 32 8.19 15.25 1.04
C PHE A 32 7.93 13.80 0.67
N GLU A 33 7.25 13.54 -0.46
CA GLU A 33 6.94 12.16 -0.91
C GLU A 33 8.22 11.39 -1.22
N GLN A 34 9.18 12.01 -1.90
CA GLN A 34 10.46 11.36 -2.21
C GLN A 34 11.26 11.02 -0.93
N ALA A 35 11.30 11.93 0.04
CA ALA A 35 11.98 11.70 1.31
C ALA A 35 11.27 10.60 2.15
N LYS A 36 9.93 10.61 2.18
CA LYS A 36 9.12 9.56 2.82
C LYS A 36 9.39 8.19 2.19
N TYR A 37 9.39 8.09 0.86
CA TYR A 37 9.69 6.85 0.16
C TYR A 37 11.10 6.33 0.44
N ALA A 38 12.10 7.23 0.49
CA ALA A 38 13.47 6.85 0.85
C ALA A 38 13.53 6.30 2.28
N ASP A 39 12.77 6.88 3.20
CA ASP A 39 12.65 6.40 4.56
C ASP A 39 11.99 5.01 4.61
N GLU A 40 10.88 4.82 3.91
CA GLU A 40 10.16 3.54 3.81
C GLU A 40 11.04 2.41 3.23
N ILE A 41 11.82 2.70 2.19
CA ILE A 41 12.78 1.72 1.64
C ILE A 41 13.89 1.42 2.62
N SER A 42 14.36 2.43 3.38
CA SER A 42 15.45 2.23 4.34
C SER A 42 15.10 1.25 5.46
N ILE A 43 13.81 1.17 5.86
CA ILE A 43 13.35 0.24 6.90
C ILE A 43 13.31 -1.22 6.41
N LEU A 44 13.32 -1.44 5.09
CA LEU A 44 13.41 -2.74 4.44
C LEU A 44 14.86 -3.19 4.20
N ALA A 45 15.84 -2.32 4.43
CA ALA A 45 17.25 -2.57 4.13
C ALA A 45 17.80 -3.83 4.85
N GLY A 46 18.84 -4.41 4.26
CA GLY A 46 19.51 -5.60 4.81
C GLY A 46 18.82 -6.92 4.50
N ARG A 47 17.72 -6.91 3.70
CA ARG A 47 17.03 -8.11 3.25
C ARG A 47 16.64 -8.01 1.77
N ARG A 48 16.68 -9.15 1.08
CA ARG A 48 16.08 -9.33 -0.23
C ARG A 48 14.77 -10.10 -0.11
N TYR A 49 13.85 -9.78 -1.01
CA TYR A 49 12.53 -10.39 -1.11
C TYR A 49 12.39 -11.02 -2.48
N GLY A 50 12.14 -12.33 -2.55
CA GLY A 50 11.95 -13.04 -3.82
C GLY A 50 10.72 -12.53 -4.55
N ARG A 51 9.59 -12.38 -3.81
CA ARG A 51 8.31 -12.00 -4.40
C ARG A 51 7.59 -10.95 -3.55
N ALA A 52 7.25 -9.83 -4.15
CA ALA A 52 6.52 -8.75 -3.48
C ALA A 52 5.15 -8.48 -4.12
N LEU A 53 4.17 -8.13 -3.28
CA LEU A 53 2.86 -7.62 -3.65
C LEU A 53 2.74 -6.17 -3.18
N GLU A 54 2.54 -5.24 -4.10
CA GLU A 54 2.22 -3.84 -3.79
C GLU A 54 0.75 -3.57 -4.09
N ILE A 55 0.02 -3.05 -3.11
CA ILE A 55 -1.42 -2.79 -3.18
C ILE A 55 -1.65 -1.29 -3.22
N GLY A 56 -2.25 -0.79 -4.32
CA GLY A 56 -2.43 0.64 -4.56
C GLY A 56 -1.16 1.31 -5.09
N CYS A 57 -0.53 0.72 -6.11
CA CYS A 57 0.76 1.19 -6.64
C CYS A 57 0.69 2.55 -7.36
N GLY A 58 -0.53 3.04 -7.68
CA GLY A 58 -0.70 4.25 -8.46
C GLY A 58 0.06 4.19 -9.77
N ILE A 59 0.83 5.24 -10.05
CA ILE A 59 1.68 5.32 -11.25
C ILE A 59 3.05 4.65 -11.08
N GLY A 60 3.24 3.80 -10.06
CA GLY A 60 4.47 3.04 -9.84
C GLY A 60 5.64 3.84 -9.27
N SER A 61 5.37 4.97 -8.59
CA SER A 61 6.44 5.82 -8.04
C SER A 61 7.20 5.11 -6.92
N PHE A 62 6.51 4.44 -6.00
CA PHE A 62 7.14 3.63 -4.95
C PHE A 62 7.60 2.28 -5.49
N THR A 63 6.85 1.66 -6.43
CA THR A 63 7.22 0.39 -7.09
C THR A 63 8.65 0.43 -7.64
N ARG A 64 9.03 1.56 -8.26
CA ARG A 64 10.39 1.77 -8.79
C ARG A 64 11.47 1.56 -7.73
N LEU A 65 11.23 1.97 -6.51
CA LEU A 65 12.19 1.80 -5.40
C LEU A 65 12.20 0.36 -4.87
N LEU A 66 11.05 -0.32 -4.92
CA LEU A 66 10.95 -1.73 -4.55
C LEU A 66 11.75 -2.66 -5.46
N THR A 67 12.08 -2.27 -6.69
CA THR A 67 12.94 -3.07 -7.58
C THR A 67 14.35 -3.28 -7.01
N GLY A 68 14.81 -2.44 -6.09
CA GLY A 68 16.08 -2.62 -5.40
C GLY A 68 16.10 -3.84 -4.49
N PRO A 69 15.22 -3.95 -3.48
CA PRO A 69 15.19 -5.06 -2.55
C PRO A 69 14.40 -6.29 -3.03
N CYS A 70 13.60 -6.22 -4.11
CA CYS A 70 12.72 -7.30 -4.57
C CYS A 70 13.18 -7.90 -5.90
N ASP A 71 13.06 -9.23 -6.05
CA ASP A 71 13.41 -9.94 -7.28
C ASP A 71 12.25 -9.94 -8.30
N SER A 72 11.00 -9.95 -7.82
CA SER A 72 9.79 -9.81 -8.63
C SER A 72 8.71 -9.08 -7.86
N ILE A 73 7.91 -8.28 -8.55
CA ILE A 73 6.85 -7.47 -7.95
C ILE A 73 5.56 -7.64 -8.76
N LEU A 74 4.47 -7.94 -8.07
CA LEU A 74 3.13 -7.74 -8.58
C LEU A 74 2.58 -6.45 -7.95
N ALA A 75 2.29 -5.45 -8.80
CA ALA A 75 1.82 -4.14 -8.36
C ALA A 75 0.38 -3.93 -8.84
N LEU A 76 -0.53 -3.74 -7.91
CA LEU A 76 -1.97 -3.62 -8.16
C LEU A 76 -2.44 -2.19 -7.97
N ASP A 77 -3.27 -1.70 -8.89
CA ASP A 77 -4.09 -0.51 -8.69
C ASP A 77 -5.46 -0.72 -9.35
N ILE A 78 -6.47 -0.03 -8.83
CA ILE A 78 -7.84 -0.13 -9.34
C ILE A 78 -8.08 0.77 -10.57
N SER A 79 -7.21 1.77 -10.80
CA SER A 79 -7.33 2.74 -11.88
C SER A 79 -6.58 2.29 -13.13
N PRO A 80 -7.28 2.09 -14.27
CA PRO A 80 -6.64 1.80 -15.54
C PRO A 80 -5.68 2.91 -16.00
N THR A 81 -5.99 4.19 -15.72
CA THR A 81 -5.10 5.32 -16.03
C THR A 81 -3.80 5.26 -15.22
N ALA A 82 -3.87 4.90 -13.93
CA ALA A 82 -2.68 4.73 -13.11
C ALA A 82 -1.79 3.60 -13.65
N ILE A 83 -2.38 2.45 -13.92
CA ILE A 83 -1.69 1.28 -14.46
C ILE A 83 -1.06 1.56 -15.83
N ALA A 84 -1.76 2.25 -16.73
CA ALA A 84 -1.20 2.63 -18.03
C ALA A 84 0.09 3.47 -17.86
N ARG A 85 0.08 4.48 -16.98
CA ARG A 85 1.25 5.31 -16.66
C ARG A 85 2.36 4.52 -15.96
N ALA A 86 2.00 3.58 -15.08
CA ALA A 86 2.97 2.72 -14.42
C ALA A 86 3.74 1.84 -15.45
N HIS A 87 3.05 1.32 -16.46
CA HIS A 87 3.66 0.57 -17.55
C HIS A 87 4.68 1.41 -18.36
N GLU A 88 4.42 2.71 -18.54
CA GLU A 88 5.33 3.61 -19.27
C GLU A 88 6.73 3.73 -18.62
N ARG A 89 6.85 3.34 -17.33
CA ARG A 89 8.13 3.32 -16.62
C ARG A 89 9.10 2.24 -17.12
N GLY A 90 8.61 1.21 -17.80
CA GLY A 90 9.44 0.13 -18.33
C GLY A 90 10.22 -0.62 -17.25
N LEU A 91 9.67 -0.78 -16.03
CA LEU A 91 10.35 -1.46 -14.92
C LEU A 91 10.48 -2.96 -15.21
N HIS A 92 11.71 -3.47 -15.12
CA HIS A 92 11.96 -4.90 -15.23
C HIS A 92 11.52 -5.64 -13.96
N ALA A 93 11.06 -6.89 -14.13
CA ALA A 93 10.61 -7.75 -13.04
C ALA A 93 9.40 -7.21 -12.25
N VAL A 94 8.64 -6.30 -12.86
CA VAL A 94 7.39 -5.77 -12.31
C VAL A 94 6.23 -6.12 -13.24
N GLU A 95 5.20 -6.74 -12.69
CA GLU A 95 3.91 -6.89 -13.33
C GLU A 95 2.95 -5.86 -12.74
N PHE A 96 2.49 -4.90 -13.55
CA PHE A 96 1.43 -3.98 -13.20
C PHE A 96 0.08 -4.56 -13.62
N ARG A 97 -0.89 -4.59 -12.71
CA ARG A 97 -2.20 -5.17 -12.99
C ARG A 97 -3.32 -4.26 -12.49
N GLU A 98 -4.27 -3.95 -13.39
CA GLU A 98 -5.52 -3.33 -12.98
C GLU A 98 -6.34 -4.35 -12.18
N GLN A 99 -6.43 -4.13 -10.86
CA GLN A 99 -7.09 -5.07 -9.96
C GLN A 99 -7.54 -4.40 -8.67
N ASN A 100 -8.75 -4.69 -8.25
CA ASN A 100 -9.20 -4.37 -6.89
C ASN A 100 -8.75 -5.47 -5.94
N ILE A 101 -7.98 -5.11 -4.91
CA ILE A 101 -7.48 -6.07 -3.92
C ILE A 101 -8.61 -6.83 -3.21
N MET A 102 -9.77 -6.19 -2.99
CA MET A 102 -10.92 -6.84 -2.35
C MET A 102 -11.53 -7.98 -3.18
N HIS A 103 -11.16 -8.09 -4.46
CA HIS A 103 -11.59 -9.14 -5.39
C HIS A 103 -10.42 -9.96 -5.92
N PHE A 104 -9.23 -9.77 -5.37
CA PHE A 104 -8.04 -10.48 -5.76
C PHE A 104 -7.97 -11.85 -5.04
N ASP A 105 -7.63 -12.89 -5.77
CA ASP A 105 -7.49 -14.25 -5.21
C ASP A 105 -6.10 -14.41 -4.58
N LEU A 106 -5.97 -13.92 -3.34
CA LEU A 106 -4.73 -14.01 -2.56
C LEU A 106 -4.31 -15.46 -2.29
N GLU A 107 -5.26 -16.40 -2.16
CA GLU A 107 -4.96 -17.79 -1.90
C GLU A 107 -4.25 -18.44 -3.07
N ARG A 108 -4.69 -18.17 -4.29
CA ARG A 108 -4.08 -18.69 -5.52
C ARG A 108 -2.68 -18.11 -5.77
N GLU A 109 -2.47 -16.87 -5.41
CA GLU A 109 -1.25 -16.10 -5.74
C GLU A 109 -0.17 -16.14 -4.64
N ARG A 110 -0.45 -16.75 -3.48
CA ARG A 110 0.51 -16.87 -2.36
C ARG A 110 1.66 -17.86 -2.65
N PRO A 111 2.78 -17.83 -1.91
CA PRO A 111 3.10 -16.89 -0.82
C PRO A 111 3.81 -15.62 -1.31
N TRP A 112 3.80 -14.58 -0.45
CA TRP A 112 4.50 -13.32 -0.66
C TRP A 112 5.56 -13.10 0.43
N ASP A 113 6.79 -12.77 0.03
CA ASP A 113 7.88 -12.44 0.97
C ASP A 113 7.74 -11.03 1.52
N LEU A 114 7.16 -10.13 0.72
CA LEU A 114 6.82 -8.76 1.11
C LEU A 114 5.44 -8.39 0.57
N ILE A 115 4.61 -7.83 1.44
CA ILE A 115 3.38 -7.13 1.06
C ILE A 115 3.54 -5.66 1.41
N VAL A 116 3.07 -4.76 0.54
CA VAL A 116 3.17 -3.31 0.73
C VAL A 116 1.79 -2.69 0.65
N LEU A 117 1.44 -1.90 1.68
CA LEU A 117 0.26 -1.05 1.79
C LEU A 117 0.72 0.39 2.06
N ASN A 118 1.06 1.11 1.00
CA ASN A 118 1.49 2.50 1.10
C ASN A 118 0.34 3.42 0.71
N GLU A 119 -0.08 4.30 1.63
CA GLU A 119 -1.17 5.27 1.46
C GLU A 119 -2.50 4.65 0.98
N THR A 120 -2.79 3.41 1.34
CA THR A 120 -3.91 2.63 0.77
C THR A 120 -4.97 2.25 1.79
N ILE A 121 -4.58 1.85 3.00
CA ILE A 121 -5.49 1.20 3.96
C ILE A 121 -6.68 2.08 4.38
N TYR A 122 -6.48 3.38 4.53
CA TYR A 122 -7.55 4.30 4.93
C TYR A 122 -8.59 4.52 3.83
N TYR A 123 -8.21 4.37 2.56
CA TYR A 123 -9.17 4.36 1.45
C TYR A 123 -10.00 3.08 1.45
N LEU A 124 -9.39 1.94 1.74
CA LEU A 124 -10.14 0.70 1.91
C LEU A 124 -11.13 0.83 3.07
N GLY A 125 -10.72 1.39 4.20
CA GLY A 125 -11.59 1.62 5.35
C GLY A 125 -12.68 2.68 5.13
N TRP A 126 -12.49 3.58 4.17
CA TRP A 126 -13.52 4.54 3.77
C TRP A 126 -14.57 3.92 2.83
N LEU A 127 -14.13 3.01 1.96
CA LEU A 127 -14.97 2.43 0.91
C LEU A 127 -15.70 1.17 1.36
N TYR A 128 -15.07 0.37 2.21
CA TYR A 128 -15.55 -0.94 2.64
C TYR A 128 -15.85 -0.94 4.15
N SER A 129 -16.62 -1.92 4.60
CA SER A 129 -16.86 -2.07 6.04
C SER A 129 -15.58 -2.44 6.79
N PHE A 130 -15.53 -2.12 8.08
CA PHE A 130 -14.40 -2.55 8.92
C PHE A 130 -14.24 -4.07 8.93
N PHE A 131 -15.34 -4.81 8.84
CA PHE A 131 -15.30 -6.27 8.74
C PHE A 131 -14.59 -6.74 7.46
N ASP A 132 -14.89 -6.13 6.32
CA ASP A 132 -14.25 -6.48 5.05
C ASP A 132 -12.74 -6.20 5.08
N VAL A 133 -12.35 -5.07 5.68
CA VAL A 133 -10.92 -4.72 5.85
C VAL A 133 -10.22 -5.67 6.81
N ALA A 134 -10.88 -6.06 7.90
CA ALA A 134 -10.34 -7.05 8.84
C ALA A 134 -10.20 -8.43 8.20
N TRP A 135 -11.17 -8.82 7.37
CA TRP A 135 -11.08 -10.05 6.59
C TRP A 135 -9.92 -10.02 5.58
N LEU A 136 -9.75 -8.90 4.86
CA LEU A 136 -8.59 -8.70 3.99
C LEU A 136 -7.28 -8.82 4.77
N ALA A 137 -7.17 -8.21 5.94
CA ALA A 137 -5.96 -8.29 6.77
C ALA A 137 -5.63 -9.75 7.15
N THR A 138 -6.66 -10.57 7.45
CA THR A 138 -6.49 -12.01 7.70
C THR A 138 -5.99 -12.74 6.45
N GLN A 139 -6.58 -12.47 5.30
CA GLN A 139 -6.15 -13.08 4.03
C GLN A 139 -4.71 -12.67 3.66
N LEU A 140 -4.32 -11.42 3.92
CA LEU A 140 -2.95 -10.96 3.70
C LEU A 140 -1.97 -11.67 4.63
N PHE A 141 -2.34 -11.89 5.90
CA PHE A 141 -1.54 -12.69 6.82
C PHE A 141 -1.35 -14.11 6.31
N ASP A 142 -2.43 -14.77 5.86
CA ASP A 142 -2.36 -16.13 5.32
C ASP A 142 -1.48 -16.19 4.06
N ALA A 143 -1.58 -15.19 3.19
CA ALA A 143 -0.81 -15.08 1.96
C ALA A 143 0.66 -14.70 2.16
N THR A 144 1.03 -14.17 3.33
CA THR A 144 2.42 -13.86 3.67
C THR A 144 3.21 -15.14 3.95
N ALA A 145 4.39 -15.25 3.35
CA ALA A 145 5.32 -16.34 3.57
C ALA A 145 5.75 -16.41 5.05
N THR A 146 6.14 -17.60 5.53
CA THR A 146 6.81 -17.73 6.83
C THR A 146 8.05 -16.84 6.86
N SER A 147 8.19 -16.03 7.89
CA SER A 147 9.19 -14.95 8.00
C SER A 147 9.03 -13.83 6.95
N GLY A 148 7.95 -13.82 6.18
CA GLY A 148 7.59 -12.71 5.29
C GLY A 148 7.21 -11.47 6.06
N ARG A 149 7.17 -10.33 5.37
CA ARG A 149 6.91 -9.01 5.96
C ARG A 149 5.74 -8.30 5.28
N LEU A 150 5.11 -7.42 6.02
CA LEU A 150 4.19 -6.43 5.49
C LEU A 150 4.69 -5.04 5.88
N LEU A 151 4.92 -4.18 4.89
CA LEU A 151 5.18 -2.75 5.08
C LEU A 151 3.86 -2.00 4.97
N MET A 152 3.54 -1.20 5.98
CA MET A 152 2.42 -0.27 5.94
C MET A 152 2.91 1.13 6.26
N ALA A 153 2.66 2.07 5.35
CA ALA A 153 3.01 3.47 5.54
C ALA A 153 1.79 4.33 5.21
N ASN A 154 1.42 5.20 6.12
CA ASN A 154 0.24 6.04 5.94
C ASN A 154 0.46 7.42 6.56
N THR A 155 0.15 8.45 5.79
CA THR A 155 0.05 9.81 6.30
C THR A 155 -0.92 9.85 7.49
N CYS A 156 -0.48 10.47 8.58
CA CYS A 156 -1.28 10.63 9.80
C CYS A 156 -0.99 11.97 10.46
N GLY A 157 -1.99 12.83 10.53
CA GLY A 157 -1.82 14.18 11.11
C GLY A 157 -1.36 15.24 10.11
N GLY A 158 -1.36 16.48 10.57
CA GLY A 158 -1.02 17.63 9.75
C GLY A 158 -2.08 18.09 8.74
N LEU A 159 -3.08 17.27 8.46
CA LEU A 159 -4.13 17.50 7.49
C LEU A 159 -5.52 17.59 8.14
N THR A 160 -6.42 18.34 7.53
CA THR A 160 -7.83 18.45 7.97
C THR A 160 -8.67 17.23 7.58
N ASN A 161 -8.13 16.33 6.74
CA ASN A 161 -8.83 15.15 6.29
C ASN A 161 -9.06 14.16 7.45
N TYR A 162 -10.32 13.84 7.73
CA TYR A 162 -10.69 12.95 8.81
C TYR A 162 -10.15 11.52 8.66
N LEU A 163 -9.92 11.05 7.42
CA LEU A 163 -9.35 9.72 7.16
C LEU A 163 -7.90 9.59 7.67
N LEU A 164 -7.18 10.71 7.73
CA LEU A 164 -5.76 10.76 8.09
C LEU A 164 -5.54 11.14 9.57
N ARG A 165 -6.57 11.05 10.39
CA ARG A 165 -6.45 11.29 11.83
C ARG A 165 -5.57 10.22 12.48
N PRO A 166 -4.61 10.60 13.34
CA PRO A 166 -3.71 9.64 13.98
C PRO A 166 -4.42 8.45 14.65
N PRO A 167 -5.54 8.61 15.38
CA PRO A 167 -6.25 7.46 15.95
C PRO A 167 -6.82 6.51 14.89
N ILE A 168 -7.27 7.04 13.74
CA ILE A 168 -7.81 6.21 12.64
C ILE A 168 -6.70 5.38 12.03
N ILE A 169 -5.58 6.01 11.69
CA ILE A 169 -4.42 5.32 11.11
C ILE A 169 -3.89 4.28 12.09
N ARG A 170 -3.76 4.62 13.39
CA ARG A 170 -3.34 3.68 14.43
C ARG A 170 -4.26 2.46 14.50
N THR A 171 -5.58 2.65 14.43
CA THR A 171 -6.54 1.54 14.44
C THR A 171 -6.30 0.54 13.32
N TYR A 172 -5.96 1.01 12.11
CA TYR A 172 -5.62 0.12 11.00
C TYR A 172 -4.27 -0.57 11.19
N HIS A 173 -3.26 0.10 11.73
CA HIS A 173 -1.98 -0.55 12.06
C HIS A 173 -2.15 -1.65 13.12
N ASP A 174 -2.91 -1.36 14.18
CA ASP A 174 -3.18 -2.32 15.26
C ASP A 174 -4.01 -3.53 14.78
N LEU A 175 -4.86 -3.33 13.74
CA LEU A 175 -5.60 -4.43 13.12
C LEU A 175 -4.67 -5.54 12.61
N PHE A 176 -3.51 -5.19 12.03
CA PHE A 176 -2.56 -6.19 11.54
C PHE A 176 -1.88 -6.95 12.69
N VAL A 177 -1.66 -6.32 13.83
CA VAL A 177 -1.23 -7.01 15.05
C VAL A 177 -2.30 -7.99 15.54
N ASN A 178 -3.57 -7.58 15.49
CA ASN A 178 -4.70 -8.40 15.93
C ASN A 178 -4.93 -9.66 15.05
N VAL A 179 -4.48 -9.65 13.80
CA VAL A 179 -4.52 -10.83 12.92
C VAL A 179 -3.22 -11.65 12.93
N ALA A 180 -2.42 -11.50 14.00
CA ALA A 180 -1.23 -12.27 14.33
C ALA A 180 0.10 -11.86 13.66
N TYR A 181 0.17 -10.74 12.98
CA TYR A 181 1.47 -10.15 12.67
C TYR A 181 2.16 -9.61 13.92
N GLN A 182 3.48 -9.62 13.92
CA GLN A 182 4.28 -8.94 14.94
C GLN A 182 4.92 -7.68 14.37
N THR A 183 4.76 -6.55 15.04
CA THR A 183 5.46 -5.31 14.68
C THR A 183 6.96 -5.49 14.97
N THR A 184 7.77 -5.48 13.93
CA THR A 184 9.24 -5.64 14.04
C THR A 184 10.00 -4.33 13.89
N ALA A 185 9.37 -3.33 13.27
CA ALA A 185 9.87 -1.96 13.25
C ALA A 185 8.69 -0.99 13.10
N GLU A 186 8.80 0.15 13.75
CA GLU A 186 7.81 1.23 13.62
C GLU A 186 8.50 2.57 13.82
N ARG A 187 8.12 3.56 13.03
CA ARG A 187 8.58 4.94 13.19
C ARG A 187 7.61 5.93 12.58
N THR A 188 7.74 7.19 12.98
CA THR A 188 7.02 8.31 12.40
C THR A 188 7.98 9.13 11.54
N PHE A 189 7.71 9.21 10.25
CA PHE A 189 8.35 10.16 9.35
C PHE A 189 7.70 11.53 9.53
N ARG A 190 8.50 12.61 9.56
CA ARG A 190 8.01 14.00 9.65
C ARG A 190 8.64 14.85 8.57
N GLY A 191 7.84 15.72 7.96
CA GLY A 191 8.30 16.65 6.96
C GLY A 191 7.28 17.73 6.67
N VAL A 192 7.60 18.58 5.72
CA VAL A 192 6.73 19.70 5.30
C VAL A 192 6.31 19.49 3.85
N LYS A 193 5.01 19.57 3.57
CA LYS A 193 4.45 19.54 2.21
C LYS A 193 3.53 20.75 2.05
N ASN A 194 3.81 21.58 1.04
CA ASN A 194 3.03 22.79 0.75
C ASN A 194 2.88 23.72 1.98
N GLY A 195 3.95 23.84 2.80
CA GLY A 195 3.95 24.68 4.00
C GLY A 195 3.22 24.10 5.22
N VAL A 196 2.74 22.85 5.14
CA VAL A 196 2.08 22.15 6.23
C VAL A 196 2.99 21.04 6.77
N GLU A 197 3.18 20.99 8.09
CA GLU A 197 3.84 19.86 8.73
C GLU A 197 2.95 18.61 8.62
N ILE A 198 3.53 17.53 8.10
CA ILE A 198 2.85 16.24 7.88
C ILE A 198 3.64 15.15 8.55
N GLU A 199 2.94 14.22 9.16
CA GLU A 199 3.49 12.99 9.71
C GLU A 199 3.00 11.78 8.91
N ALA A 200 3.84 10.75 8.81
CA ALA A 200 3.45 9.43 8.31
C ALA A 200 3.90 8.36 9.29
N LEU A 201 3.00 7.46 9.62
CA LEU A 201 3.29 6.28 10.43
C LEU A 201 3.75 5.16 9.50
N ILE A 202 4.96 4.64 9.74
CA ILE A 202 5.57 3.57 8.97
C ILE A 202 5.79 2.39 9.91
N SER A 203 5.17 1.25 9.59
CA SER A 203 5.29 0.01 10.36
C SER A 203 5.71 -1.15 9.46
N VAL A 204 6.62 -1.97 9.96
CA VAL A 204 6.95 -3.27 9.38
C VAL A 204 6.43 -4.36 10.31
N PHE A 205 5.58 -5.18 9.76
CA PHE A 205 5.04 -6.35 10.41
C PHE A 205 5.69 -7.62 9.86
N SER A 206 5.89 -8.63 10.69
CA SER A 206 6.42 -9.92 10.27
C SER A 206 5.50 -11.06 10.68
N LYS A 207 5.36 -12.04 9.79
CA LYS A 207 4.75 -13.32 10.10
C LYS A 207 5.84 -14.24 10.64
N LEU A 208 5.80 -14.50 11.95
CA LEU A 208 6.79 -15.38 12.56
C LEU A 208 6.49 -16.85 12.25
N PRO A 209 7.52 -17.71 12.27
CA PRO A 209 7.31 -19.16 12.29
C PRO A 209 6.42 -19.56 13.47
N ALA A 210 5.53 -20.54 13.22
CA ALA A 210 4.71 -21.15 14.27
C ALA A 210 5.55 -21.96 15.25
#